data_6011ea30142f57152f6b9169c8004179
#
_entry.id   6011ea30142f57152f6b9169c8004179
#
_cell.length_a   1.000
_cell.length_b   1.000
_cell.length_c   1.000
_cell.angle_alpha   90.00
_cell.angle_beta   90.00
_cell.angle_gamma   90.00
#
_symmetry.space_group_name_H-M   'P 1'
#
loop_
_entity.id
_entity.type
_entity.pdbx_description
1 polymer ?
#
loop_
_entity_poly.entity_id
_entity_poly.type
_entity_poly.pdbx_seq_one_letter_code
_entity_poly.pdbx_strand_id
1 'polypeptide(L)'
;MNKFVLRQAQDLQAKLLKAQQELADMTTEVSSGGGAIKIVIDGQQRIRSVSISPEVINAEDAEMLEDLVMTAVNEAIHKSQELAASHLSGLTGGLKIPGLF
;
A
#
# COMPACT_ATOMS: atom_id res chain seq x y z
N MET A 1 3.35 35.74 -10.24
CA MET A 1 4.05 34.47 -10.37
C MET A 1 4.51 34.24 -11.80
N ASN A 2 5.72 33.81 -12.01
CA ASN A 2 6.29 33.53 -13.32
C ASN A 2 5.52 32.40 -14.01
N LYS A 3 5.18 32.57 -15.29
CA LYS A 3 4.48 31.55 -16.07
C LYS A 3 5.21 30.22 -16.12
N PHE A 4 6.54 30.26 -16.16
CA PHE A 4 7.38 29.06 -16.19
C PHE A 4 7.21 28.27 -14.88
N VAL A 5 7.27 28.94 -13.73
CA VAL A 5 7.10 28.31 -12.42
C VAL A 5 5.69 27.73 -12.27
N LEU A 6 4.68 28.47 -12.72
CA LEU A 6 3.31 27.99 -12.67
C LEU A 6 3.12 26.72 -13.50
N ARG A 7 3.70 26.68 -14.70
CA ARG A 7 3.63 25.50 -15.56
C ARG A 7 4.31 24.31 -14.92
N GLN A 8 5.48 24.50 -14.30
CA GLN A 8 6.17 23.43 -13.59
C GLN A 8 5.32 22.87 -12.45
N ALA A 9 4.66 23.74 -11.70
CA ALA A 9 3.78 23.32 -10.61
C ALA A 9 2.59 22.52 -11.12
N GLN A 10 2.00 22.93 -12.23
CA GLN A 10 0.88 22.24 -12.87
C GLN A 10 1.31 20.88 -13.40
N ASP A 11 2.50 20.80 -14.04
CA ASP A 11 3.04 19.55 -14.56
C ASP A 11 3.31 18.55 -13.44
N LEU A 12 3.88 19.02 -12.32
CA LEU A 12 4.13 18.17 -11.17
C LEU A 12 2.82 17.66 -10.57
N GLN A 13 1.82 18.54 -10.45
CA GLN A 13 0.52 18.15 -9.93
C GLN A 13 -0.13 17.07 -10.80
N ALA A 14 -0.05 17.21 -12.13
CA ALA A 14 -0.58 16.21 -13.05
C ALA A 14 0.15 14.88 -12.91
N LYS A 15 1.47 14.90 -12.74
CA LYS A 15 2.27 13.70 -12.55
C LYS A 15 1.93 13.00 -11.24
N LEU A 16 1.73 13.77 -10.16
CA LEU A 16 1.34 13.21 -8.87
C LEU A 16 -0.02 12.55 -8.93
N LEU A 17 -0.98 13.20 -9.60
CA LEU A 17 -2.32 12.63 -9.77
C LEU A 17 -2.25 11.32 -10.54
N LYS A 18 -1.49 11.29 -11.62
CA LYS A 18 -1.31 10.08 -12.43
C LYS A 18 -0.65 8.97 -11.61
N ALA A 19 0.39 9.32 -10.84
CA ALA A 19 1.09 8.35 -9.99
C ALA A 19 0.16 7.76 -8.94
N GLN A 20 -0.72 8.57 -8.33
CA GLN A 20 -1.71 8.09 -7.39
C GLN A 20 -2.69 7.11 -8.04
N GLN A 21 -3.11 7.41 -9.28
CA GLN A 21 -3.99 6.51 -10.02
C GLN A 21 -3.30 5.19 -10.37
N GLU A 22 -2.01 5.24 -10.70
CA GLU A 22 -1.23 4.04 -10.99
C GLU A 22 -1.12 3.12 -9.76
N LEU A 23 -1.15 3.66 -8.55
CA LEU A 23 -1.10 2.88 -7.32
C LEU A 23 -2.27 1.90 -7.19
N ALA A 24 -3.40 2.19 -7.82
CA ALA A 24 -4.54 1.28 -7.82
C ALA A 24 -4.23 -0.04 -8.53
N ASP A 25 -3.31 -0.01 -9.50
CA ASP A 25 -2.92 -1.19 -10.27
C ASP A 25 -1.65 -1.87 -9.74
N MET A 26 -1.03 -1.29 -8.73
CA MET A 26 0.17 -1.83 -8.09
C MET A 26 -0.25 -2.61 -6.85
N THR A 27 0.06 -3.90 -6.83
CA THR A 27 -0.33 -4.76 -5.72
C THR A 27 0.87 -5.41 -5.06
N THR A 28 0.70 -5.79 -3.81
CA THR A 28 1.67 -6.58 -3.06
C THR A 28 0.93 -7.62 -2.23
N GLU A 29 1.60 -8.73 -1.96
CA GLU A 29 1.05 -9.82 -1.16
C GLU A 29 1.76 -9.89 0.18
N VAL A 30 0.99 -10.05 1.24
CA VAL A 30 1.51 -10.31 2.58
C VAL A 30 0.93 -11.60 3.11
N SER A 31 1.60 -12.20 4.09
CA SER A 31 1.11 -13.43 4.71
C SER A 31 1.43 -13.43 6.20
N SER A 32 0.69 -14.25 6.94
CA SER A 32 0.96 -14.54 8.35
C SER A 32 0.72 -16.02 8.62
N GLY A 33 1.24 -16.49 9.76
CA GLY A 33 1.06 -17.89 10.15
C GLY A 33 1.66 -18.90 9.18
N GLY A 34 2.84 -18.60 8.62
CA GLY A 34 3.49 -19.50 7.67
C GLY A 34 2.75 -19.63 6.34
N GLY A 35 2.00 -18.59 5.95
CA GLY A 35 1.22 -18.60 4.72
C GLY A 35 -0.23 -19.02 4.91
N ALA A 36 -0.65 -19.21 6.16
CA ALA A 36 -2.05 -19.58 6.45
C ALA A 36 -3.04 -18.48 6.08
N ILE A 37 -2.63 -17.23 6.24
CA ILE A 37 -3.40 -16.05 5.82
C ILE A 37 -2.59 -15.35 4.75
N LYS A 38 -3.22 -15.06 3.62
CA LYS A 38 -2.60 -14.27 2.55
C LYS A 38 -3.52 -13.14 2.16
N ILE A 39 -2.97 -11.94 2.04
CA ILE A 39 -3.71 -10.74 1.66
C ILE A 39 -2.99 -10.08 0.49
N VAL A 40 -3.73 -9.76 -0.55
CA VAL A 40 -3.25 -8.93 -1.66
C VAL A 40 -3.86 -7.54 -1.48
N ILE A 41 -3.03 -6.51 -1.47
CA ILE A 41 -3.44 -5.13 -1.26
C ILE A 41 -2.83 -4.25 -2.35
N ASP A 42 -3.55 -3.21 -2.78
CA ASP A 42 -3.00 -2.26 -3.74
C ASP A 42 -2.32 -1.07 -3.04
N GLY A 43 -1.73 -0.19 -3.84
CA GLY A 43 -1.03 0.98 -3.31
C GLY A 43 -1.94 2.08 -2.78
N GLN A 44 -3.25 1.94 -2.94
CA GLN A 44 -4.27 2.85 -2.39
C GLN A 44 -4.91 2.29 -1.13
N GLN A 45 -4.29 1.28 -0.51
CA GLN A 45 -4.75 0.64 0.72
C GLN A 45 -6.10 -0.07 0.57
N ARG A 46 -6.36 -0.59 -0.64
CA ARG A 46 -7.54 -1.43 -0.87
C ARG A 46 -7.12 -2.89 -0.89
N ILE A 47 -7.79 -3.68 -0.08
CA ILE A 47 -7.56 -5.13 -0.06
C ILE A 47 -8.27 -5.72 -1.28
N ARG A 48 -7.50 -6.44 -2.09
CA ARG A 48 -7.99 -7.04 -3.33
C ARG A 48 -8.42 -8.48 -3.14
N SER A 49 -7.73 -9.21 -2.27
CA SER A 49 -8.10 -10.59 -1.97
C SER A 49 -7.60 -11.00 -0.59
N VAL A 50 -8.30 -11.96 -0.01
CA VAL A 50 -7.91 -12.59 1.25
C VAL A 50 -8.05 -14.10 1.05
N SER A 51 -7.04 -14.84 1.45
CA SER A 51 -7.06 -16.30 1.43
C SER A 51 -6.75 -16.82 2.82
N ILE A 52 -7.58 -17.71 3.33
CA ILE A 52 -7.40 -18.32 4.66
C ILE A 52 -7.33 -19.82 4.48
N SER A 53 -6.24 -20.43 4.94
CA SER A 53 -6.12 -21.88 4.91
C SER A 53 -7.15 -22.53 5.83
N PRO A 54 -7.89 -23.56 5.36
CA PRO A 54 -8.84 -24.25 6.23
C PRO A 54 -8.22 -24.83 7.50
N GLU A 55 -6.94 -25.09 7.47
CA GLU A 55 -6.21 -25.67 8.62
C GLU A 55 -6.23 -24.76 9.86
N VAL A 56 -6.34 -23.44 9.67
CA VAL A 56 -6.38 -22.48 10.78
C VAL A 56 -7.80 -22.08 11.16
N ILE A 57 -8.79 -22.61 10.47
CA ILE A 57 -10.20 -22.35 10.79
C ILE A 57 -10.67 -23.41 11.78
N ASN A 58 -10.61 -23.05 13.04
CA ASN A 58 -11.01 -23.94 14.14
C ASN A 58 -11.85 -23.14 15.14
N ALA A 59 -13.10 -23.54 15.29
CA ALA A 59 -14.03 -22.84 16.19
C ALA A 59 -13.56 -22.86 17.65
N GLU A 60 -12.74 -23.86 18.03
CA GLU A 60 -12.22 -23.95 19.39
C GLU A 60 -11.02 -23.05 19.65
N ASP A 61 -10.44 -22.48 18.59
CA ASP A 61 -9.28 -21.61 18.70
C ASP A 61 -9.45 -20.38 17.80
N ALA A 62 -10.55 -19.67 17.98
CA ALA A 62 -10.85 -18.47 17.22
C ALA A 62 -9.84 -17.36 17.47
N GLU A 63 -9.29 -17.27 18.68
CA GLU A 63 -8.29 -16.26 19.03
C GLU A 63 -7.04 -16.35 18.16
N MET A 64 -6.59 -17.56 17.88
CA MET A 64 -5.43 -17.75 17.02
C MET A 64 -5.70 -17.16 15.62
N LEU A 65 -6.87 -17.46 15.06
CA LEU A 65 -7.25 -16.95 13.75
C LEU A 65 -7.37 -15.41 13.77
N GLU A 66 -7.96 -14.86 14.80
CA GLU A 66 -8.10 -13.42 14.97
C GLU A 66 -6.72 -12.73 14.97
N ASP A 67 -5.76 -13.30 15.72
CA ASP A 67 -4.41 -12.75 15.78
C ASP A 67 -3.68 -12.85 14.44
N LEU A 68 -3.84 -13.96 13.72
CA LEU A 68 -3.23 -14.12 12.40
C LEU A 68 -3.80 -13.12 11.41
N VAL A 69 -5.10 -12.90 11.43
CA VAL A 69 -5.76 -11.94 10.55
C VAL A 69 -5.32 -10.52 10.87
N MET A 70 -5.29 -10.17 12.14
CA MET A 70 -4.86 -8.83 12.57
C MET A 70 -3.42 -8.56 12.13
N THR A 71 -2.52 -9.52 12.32
CA THR A 71 -1.13 -9.41 11.91
C THR A 71 -1.02 -9.21 10.39
N ALA A 72 -1.76 -10.00 9.61
CA ALA A 72 -1.74 -9.91 8.16
C ALA A 72 -2.29 -8.56 7.67
N VAL A 73 -3.38 -8.09 8.26
CA VAL A 73 -3.99 -6.80 7.88
C VAL A 73 -3.04 -5.65 8.17
N ASN A 74 -2.43 -5.63 9.35
CA ASN A 74 -1.49 -4.57 9.70
C ASN A 74 -0.26 -4.57 8.80
N GLU A 75 0.25 -5.74 8.47
CA GLU A 75 1.37 -5.87 7.53
C GLU A 75 0.96 -5.40 6.13
N ALA A 76 -0.25 -5.73 5.68
CA ALA A 76 -0.76 -5.30 4.39
C ALA A 76 -0.84 -3.77 4.30
N ILE A 77 -1.37 -3.14 5.33
CA ILE A 77 -1.45 -1.67 5.40
C ILE A 77 -0.06 -1.06 5.31
N HIS A 78 0.89 -1.61 6.08
CA HIS A 78 2.27 -1.12 6.08
C HIS A 78 2.92 -1.26 4.70
N LYS A 79 2.77 -2.40 4.05
CA LYS A 79 3.32 -2.63 2.71
C LYS A 79 2.67 -1.73 1.66
N SER A 80 1.38 -1.49 1.77
CA SER A 80 0.68 -0.55 0.88
C SER A 80 1.24 0.86 1.02
N GLN A 81 1.49 1.30 2.25
CA GLN A 81 2.07 2.61 2.52
C GLN A 81 3.49 2.72 1.98
N GLU A 82 4.31 1.68 2.14
CA GLU A 82 5.66 1.64 1.59
C GLU A 82 5.63 1.71 0.05
N LEU A 83 4.71 0.98 -0.56
CA LEU A 83 4.55 0.96 -2.00
C LEU A 83 4.20 2.35 -2.53
N ALA A 84 3.26 3.02 -1.89
CA ALA A 84 2.86 4.38 -2.26
C ALA A 84 4.01 5.37 -2.08
N ALA A 85 4.70 5.32 -0.94
CA ALA A 85 5.81 6.21 -0.65
C ALA A 85 6.95 6.03 -1.65
N SER A 86 7.29 4.79 -1.99
CA SER A 86 8.34 4.47 -2.95
C SER A 86 8.00 4.97 -4.35
N HIS A 87 6.76 4.78 -4.78
CA HIS A 87 6.32 5.20 -6.10
C HIS A 87 6.32 6.72 -6.24
N LEU A 88 5.80 7.42 -5.23
CA LEU A 88 5.74 8.88 -5.23
C LEU A 88 7.13 9.51 -5.07
N SER A 89 7.99 8.90 -4.28
CA SER A 89 9.37 9.35 -4.08
C SER A 89 10.16 9.27 -5.38
N GLY A 90 9.99 8.20 -6.15
CA GLY A 90 10.63 8.06 -7.45
C GLY A 90 10.24 9.15 -8.43
N LEU A 91 9.01 9.67 -8.30
CA LEU A 91 8.50 10.71 -9.17
C LEU A 91 9.12 12.08 -8.90
N THR A 92 9.41 12.38 -7.65
CA THR A 92 9.94 13.69 -7.25
C THR A 92 11.45 13.81 -7.49
N GLY A 93 12.11 12.74 -7.94
CA GLY A 93 13.49 12.80 -8.41
C GLY A 93 14.52 13.28 -7.41
N GLY A 94 14.33 13.02 -6.12
CA GLY A 94 15.26 13.45 -5.09
C GLY A 94 14.97 14.83 -4.52
N LEU A 95 13.87 15.45 -4.92
CA LEU A 95 13.38 16.65 -4.25
C LEU A 95 12.96 16.28 -2.84
N LYS A 96 13.74 16.71 -1.86
CA LYS A 96 13.39 16.51 -0.47
C LYS A 96 12.58 17.70 0.00
N ILE A 97 11.29 17.49 0.14
CA ILE A 97 10.40 18.50 0.71
C ILE A 97 10.21 18.14 2.18
N PRO A 98 10.71 18.97 3.11
CA PRO A 98 10.56 18.68 4.54
C PRO A 98 9.09 18.51 4.92
N GLY A 99 8.78 17.42 5.62
CA GLY A 99 7.44 17.11 6.09
C GLY A 99 6.58 16.29 5.14
N LEU A 100 7.03 16.04 3.90
CA LEU A 100 6.30 15.22 2.92
C LEU A 100 6.85 13.79 2.85
N PHE A 101 8.12 13.62 3.14
CA PHE A 101 8.79 12.32 3.05
C PHE A 101 9.58 12.01 4.29
#